data_93a60babbd64f451c34f2c727b20b0da
#
_entry.id   93a60babbd64f451c34f2c727b20b0da
#
_cell.length_a   1.000
_cell.length_b   1.000
_cell.length_c   1.000
_cell.angle_alpha   90.00
_cell.angle_beta   90.00
_cell.angle_gamma   90.00
#
_symmetry.space_group_name_H-M   'P 1'
#
loop_
_entity.id
_entity.type
_entity.pdbx_description
1 polymer ?
#
loop_
_entity_poly.entity_id
_entity_poly.type
_entity_poly.pdbx_seq_one_letter_code
_entity_poly.pdbx_strand_id
1 'polypeptide(L)'
;MNTIERYLQAAVRDNTRRSYQAAVEHFEVSWGGFLPATADSIARYLADHAQSHSISTLKQRLAALGQWHVSQGFPDPTKAPLVRQMLKGIRTLHPAEPRQATPLLIQHLQTAVAVLEGEATQARARHDLPALLRASRDKALLLIGFWRGFRGDELARLQVEHIQAQAGVGMTIFLPRSKGDRQALGVRHRAPALKVLCPVQAYLQWIEVAGIAHGPVFRKLDRWGNLGKQALNSNSLIALLRRILERAGVPAALYTGHSLRRGFATWASSNGWELKALMSYVGWKDAKSALRYIDASVSFGELALLEGGSTAGLLTDQA
;
A
#
# COMPACT_ATOMS: atom_id res chain seq x y z
N MET A 1 -8.05 8.15 -31.22
CA MET A 1 -8.00 8.95 -29.97
C MET A 1 -7.27 10.25 -30.30
N ASN A 2 -7.92 11.40 -30.15
CA ASN A 2 -7.35 12.71 -30.46
C ASN A 2 -6.19 13.00 -29.48
N THR A 3 -5.18 13.76 -29.95
CA THR A 3 -4.01 14.15 -29.13
C THR A 3 -4.41 14.87 -27.83
N ILE A 4 -5.45 15.72 -27.89
CA ILE A 4 -6.01 16.42 -26.71
C ILE A 4 -6.57 15.40 -25.72
N GLU A 5 -7.39 14.45 -26.16
CA GLU A 5 -7.95 13.41 -25.29
C GLU A 5 -6.87 12.59 -24.60
N ARG A 6 -5.76 12.29 -25.28
CA ARG A 6 -4.62 11.59 -24.72
C ARG A 6 -4.00 12.36 -23.55
N TYR A 7 -3.81 13.69 -23.67
CA TYR A 7 -3.27 14.51 -22.58
C TYR A 7 -4.26 14.67 -21.44
N LEU A 8 -5.54 14.87 -21.71
CA LEU A 8 -6.58 14.94 -20.67
C LEU A 8 -6.69 13.63 -19.90
N GLN A 9 -6.61 12.50 -20.59
CA GLN A 9 -6.61 11.19 -19.93
C GLN A 9 -5.37 10.97 -19.09
N ALA A 10 -4.20 11.43 -19.50
CA ALA A 10 -2.95 11.32 -18.76
C ALA A 10 -2.92 12.23 -17.51
N ALA A 11 -3.71 13.30 -17.47
CA ALA A 11 -3.82 14.20 -16.35
C ALA A 11 -4.51 13.55 -15.12
N VAL A 12 -5.41 12.59 -15.35
CA VAL A 12 -6.11 11.87 -14.28
C VAL A 12 -5.61 10.43 -14.20
N ARG A 13 -5.30 9.95 -13.00
CA ARG A 13 -4.83 8.57 -12.80
C ARG A 13 -5.96 7.57 -13.09
N ASP A 14 -5.61 6.44 -13.71
CA ASP A 14 -6.58 5.40 -14.06
C ASP A 14 -7.41 4.90 -12.89
N ASN A 15 -6.79 4.74 -11.70
CA ASN A 15 -7.52 4.32 -10.50
C ASN A 15 -8.51 5.40 -10.02
N THR A 16 -8.18 6.69 -10.15
CA THR A 16 -9.10 7.79 -9.82
C THR A 16 -10.25 7.81 -10.81
N ARG A 17 -9.96 7.69 -12.10
CA ARG A 17 -10.97 7.65 -13.16
C ARG A 17 -11.96 6.50 -12.96
N ARG A 18 -11.45 5.26 -12.76
CA ARG A 18 -12.30 4.09 -12.47
C ARG A 18 -13.14 4.26 -11.21
N SER A 19 -12.54 4.81 -10.16
CA SER A 19 -13.22 5.05 -8.89
C SER A 19 -14.31 6.12 -9.01
N TYR A 20 -14.08 7.16 -9.81
CA TYR A 20 -15.06 8.21 -10.06
C TYR A 20 -16.18 7.71 -10.97
N GLN A 21 -15.87 6.96 -12.02
CA GLN A 21 -16.86 6.33 -12.88
C GLN A 21 -17.79 5.41 -12.08
N ALA A 22 -17.23 4.53 -11.25
CA ALA A 22 -18.03 3.65 -10.38
C ALA A 22 -18.88 4.42 -9.36
N ALA A 23 -18.44 5.60 -8.90
CA ALA A 23 -19.22 6.43 -7.99
C ALA A 23 -20.39 7.12 -8.69
N VAL A 24 -20.19 7.60 -9.93
CA VAL A 24 -21.26 8.16 -10.77
C VAL A 24 -22.28 7.09 -11.13
N GLU A 25 -21.83 5.94 -11.62
CA GLU A 25 -22.69 4.79 -11.95
C GLU A 25 -23.52 4.33 -10.74
N HIS A 26 -22.93 4.30 -9.56
CA HIS A 26 -23.67 3.96 -8.34
C HIS A 26 -24.76 4.99 -8.01
N PHE A 27 -24.50 6.29 -8.25
CA PHE A 27 -25.50 7.34 -8.04
C PHE A 27 -26.65 7.20 -9.02
N GLU A 28 -26.36 7.00 -10.32
CA GLU A 28 -27.40 6.93 -11.36
C GLU A 28 -28.12 5.58 -11.38
N VAL A 29 -27.37 4.47 -11.38
CA VAL A 29 -27.93 3.13 -11.62
C VAL A 29 -28.34 2.46 -10.32
N SER A 30 -27.49 2.46 -9.28
CA SER A 30 -27.78 1.74 -8.05
C SER A 30 -28.73 2.48 -7.12
N TRP A 31 -28.61 3.83 -7.07
CA TRP A 31 -29.49 4.67 -6.24
C TRP A 31 -30.67 5.27 -7.02
N GLY A 32 -30.60 5.34 -8.33
CA GLY A 32 -31.66 5.91 -9.19
C GLY A 32 -31.67 7.44 -9.24
N GLY A 33 -30.54 8.10 -9.00
CA GLY A 33 -30.40 9.54 -9.10
C GLY A 33 -30.27 10.04 -10.54
N PHE A 34 -30.69 11.26 -10.80
CA PHE A 34 -30.55 11.91 -12.10
C PHE A 34 -29.39 12.89 -12.12
N LEU A 35 -28.71 12.96 -13.23
CA LEU A 35 -27.65 13.95 -13.49
C LEU A 35 -28.07 14.89 -14.63
N PRO A 36 -27.83 16.22 -14.49
CA PRO A 36 -27.19 16.90 -13.37
C PRO A 36 -28.06 16.88 -12.09
N ALA A 37 -27.42 16.63 -10.94
CA ALA A 37 -28.10 16.52 -9.66
C ALA A 37 -28.22 17.87 -8.97
N THR A 38 -29.28 18.04 -8.16
CA THR A 38 -29.44 19.17 -7.24
C THR A 38 -28.74 18.91 -5.91
N ALA A 39 -28.51 19.98 -5.13
CA ALA A 39 -27.96 19.84 -3.78
C ALA A 39 -28.86 18.98 -2.86
N ASP A 40 -30.19 19.07 -3.03
CA ASP A 40 -31.14 18.27 -2.30
C ASP A 40 -31.04 16.77 -2.64
N SER A 41 -30.93 16.45 -3.93
CA SER A 41 -30.73 15.06 -4.40
C SER A 41 -29.41 14.48 -3.82
N ILE A 42 -28.33 15.25 -3.83
CA ILE A 42 -27.06 14.84 -3.23
C ILE A 42 -27.19 14.62 -1.71
N ALA A 43 -27.93 15.50 -1.01
CA ALA A 43 -28.15 15.36 0.43
C ALA A 43 -28.94 14.09 0.77
N ARG A 44 -29.99 13.77 0.00
CA ARG A 44 -30.76 12.51 0.14
C ARG A 44 -29.88 11.28 -0.10
N TYR A 45 -29.09 11.29 -1.17
CA TYR A 45 -28.14 10.22 -1.46
C TYR A 45 -27.18 9.96 -0.30
N LEU A 46 -26.67 11.03 0.34
CA LEU A 46 -25.81 10.90 1.52
C LEU A 46 -26.55 10.30 2.71
N ALA A 47 -27.81 10.71 2.94
CA ALA A 47 -28.64 10.21 4.03
C ALA A 47 -28.92 8.72 3.88
N ASP A 48 -29.32 8.27 2.69
CA ASP A 48 -29.64 6.88 2.40
C ASP A 48 -28.41 5.94 2.56
N HIS A 49 -27.21 6.50 2.38
CA HIS A 49 -25.98 5.74 2.50
C HIS A 49 -25.15 6.01 3.76
N ALA A 50 -25.72 6.78 4.72
CA ALA A 50 -25.03 7.18 5.93
C ALA A 50 -24.58 5.99 6.81
N GLN A 51 -25.37 4.94 6.89
CA GLN A 51 -25.08 3.75 7.70
C GLN A 51 -24.26 2.69 6.95
N SER A 52 -24.42 2.60 5.62
CA SER A 52 -23.79 1.56 4.80
C SER A 52 -22.37 1.92 4.34
N HIS A 53 -22.04 3.21 4.31
CA HIS A 53 -20.79 3.70 3.77
C HIS A 53 -19.95 4.48 4.78
N SER A 54 -18.64 4.29 4.75
CA SER A 54 -17.75 5.13 5.55
C SER A 54 -17.77 6.59 5.09
N ILE A 55 -17.48 7.52 5.99
CA ILE A 55 -17.32 8.95 5.66
C ILE A 55 -16.29 9.18 4.55
N SER A 56 -15.23 8.37 4.49
CA SER A 56 -14.24 8.46 3.42
C SER A 56 -14.82 8.05 2.06
N THR A 57 -15.67 7.04 2.03
CA THR A 57 -16.40 6.60 0.83
C THR A 57 -17.37 7.68 0.37
N LEU A 58 -18.17 8.24 1.28
CA LEU A 58 -19.11 9.32 0.95
C LEU A 58 -18.39 10.55 0.40
N LYS A 59 -17.26 10.95 0.99
CA LYS A 59 -16.42 12.04 0.46
C LYS A 59 -15.87 11.75 -0.91
N GLN A 60 -15.44 10.53 -1.17
CA GLN A 60 -14.93 10.12 -2.49
C GLN A 60 -16.06 10.17 -3.54
N ARG A 61 -17.29 9.73 -3.18
CA ARG A 61 -18.46 9.83 -4.07
C ARG A 61 -18.83 11.26 -4.35
N LEU A 62 -18.86 12.14 -3.34
CA LEU A 62 -19.06 13.57 -3.53
C LEU A 62 -18.02 14.19 -4.47
N ALA A 63 -16.76 13.85 -4.30
CA ALA A 63 -15.71 14.35 -5.18
C ALA A 63 -15.91 13.90 -6.64
N ALA A 64 -16.38 12.67 -6.85
CA ALA A 64 -16.69 12.16 -8.18
C ALA A 64 -17.89 12.89 -8.82
N LEU A 65 -18.98 13.07 -8.07
CA LEU A 65 -20.17 13.77 -8.54
C LEU A 65 -19.88 15.26 -8.81
N GLY A 66 -19.11 15.93 -7.94
CA GLY A 66 -18.69 17.31 -8.18
C GLY A 66 -17.80 17.43 -9.43
N GLN A 67 -16.86 16.52 -9.62
CA GLN A 67 -16.01 16.50 -10.82
C GLN A 67 -16.83 16.24 -12.09
N TRP A 68 -17.81 15.35 -12.04
CA TRP A 68 -18.72 15.10 -13.15
C TRP A 68 -19.46 16.37 -13.55
N HIS A 69 -20.11 17.07 -12.61
CA HIS A 69 -20.84 18.32 -12.88
C HIS A 69 -19.94 19.36 -13.54
N VAL A 70 -18.77 19.62 -12.95
CA VAL A 70 -17.80 20.58 -13.49
C VAL A 70 -17.34 20.19 -14.89
N SER A 71 -17.09 18.91 -15.15
CA SER A 71 -16.66 18.44 -16.47
C SER A 71 -17.73 18.55 -17.55
N GLN A 72 -19.02 18.56 -17.16
CA GLN A 72 -20.17 18.74 -18.05
C GLN A 72 -20.61 20.21 -18.14
N GLY A 73 -19.89 21.14 -17.49
CA GLY A 73 -20.22 22.57 -17.51
C GLY A 73 -21.31 22.98 -16.52
N PHE A 74 -21.72 22.10 -15.59
CA PHE A 74 -22.69 22.41 -14.56
C PHE A 74 -22.05 22.93 -13.27
N PRO A 75 -22.76 23.78 -12.48
CA PRO A 75 -22.33 24.13 -11.14
C PRO A 75 -22.15 22.89 -10.25
N ASP A 76 -21.15 22.90 -9.37
CA ASP A 76 -20.87 21.80 -8.44
C ASP A 76 -21.86 21.80 -7.25
N PRO A 77 -22.89 20.93 -7.20
CA PRO A 77 -23.88 20.91 -6.13
C PRO A 77 -23.31 20.39 -4.81
N THR A 78 -22.19 19.69 -4.84
CA THR A 78 -21.59 19.09 -3.63
C THR A 78 -20.99 20.13 -2.69
N LYS A 79 -20.80 21.36 -3.18
CA LYS A 79 -20.31 22.50 -2.38
C LYS A 79 -21.42 23.27 -1.68
N ALA A 80 -22.68 22.92 -1.90
CA ALA A 80 -23.80 23.59 -1.26
C ALA A 80 -23.74 23.47 0.29
N PRO A 81 -24.19 24.49 1.05
CA PRO A 81 -24.22 24.44 2.51
C PRO A 81 -24.96 23.22 3.06
N LEU A 82 -26.09 22.87 2.45
CA LEU A 82 -26.91 21.70 2.81
C LEU A 82 -26.07 20.41 2.78
N VAL A 83 -25.33 20.17 1.70
CA VAL A 83 -24.50 18.94 1.53
C VAL A 83 -23.38 18.89 2.57
N ARG A 84 -22.74 20.03 2.88
CA ARG A 84 -21.71 20.12 3.92
C ARG A 84 -22.27 19.86 5.32
N GLN A 85 -23.44 20.43 5.64
CA GLN A 85 -24.11 20.20 6.91
C GLN A 85 -24.55 18.74 7.06
N MET A 86 -25.11 18.14 6.00
CA MET A 86 -25.49 16.73 5.97
C MET A 86 -24.26 15.84 6.26
N LEU A 87 -23.15 16.04 5.57
CA LEU A 87 -21.92 15.26 5.80
C LEU A 87 -21.36 15.45 7.22
N LYS A 88 -21.51 16.65 7.82
CA LYS A 88 -21.13 16.93 9.21
C LYS A 88 -22.05 16.15 10.17
N GLY A 89 -23.37 16.20 9.95
CA GLY A 89 -24.37 15.48 10.75
C GLY A 89 -24.12 13.96 10.72
N ILE A 90 -23.92 13.39 9.54
CA ILE A 90 -23.60 11.96 9.39
C ILE A 90 -22.36 11.58 10.20
N ARG A 91 -21.28 12.39 10.15
CA ARG A 91 -20.06 12.13 10.93
C ARG A 91 -20.32 12.16 12.44
N THR A 92 -21.19 13.04 12.90
CA THR A 92 -21.52 13.17 14.32
C THR A 92 -22.39 12.01 14.81
N LEU A 93 -23.36 11.59 14.00
CA LEU A 93 -24.30 10.51 14.38
C LEU A 93 -23.71 9.11 14.17
N HIS A 94 -22.76 8.96 13.23
CA HIS A 94 -22.11 7.68 12.91
C HIS A 94 -20.59 7.80 13.07
N PRO A 95 -20.08 7.97 14.32
CA PRO A 95 -18.66 7.98 14.56
C PRO A 95 -18.08 6.61 14.23
N ALA A 96 -17.00 6.60 13.46
CA ALA A 96 -16.30 5.37 13.12
C ALA A 96 -14.80 5.58 13.34
N GLU A 97 -14.19 4.63 14.04
CA GLU A 97 -12.75 4.62 14.15
C GLU A 97 -12.10 4.39 12.78
N PRO A 98 -11.09 5.18 12.42
CA PRO A 98 -10.34 4.97 11.19
C PRO A 98 -9.67 3.60 11.23
N ARG A 99 -10.13 2.64 10.42
CA ARG A 99 -9.45 1.34 10.28
C ARG A 99 -8.08 1.57 9.67
N GLN A 100 -7.07 1.27 10.45
CA GLN A 100 -5.68 1.34 10.00
C GLN A 100 -5.19 -0.07 9.64
N ALA A 101 -4.33 -0.15 8.61
CA ALA A 101 -3.67 -1.41 8.28
C ALA A 101 -2.78 -1.86 9.44
N THR A 102 -2.79 -3.14 9.78
CA THR A 102 -1.86 -3.70 10.76
C THR A 102 -0.41 -3.59 10.25
N PRO A 103 0.56 -3.09 11.04
CA PRO A 103 1.95 -3.06 10.65
C PRO A 103 2.50 -4.48 10.51
N LEU A 104 3.26 -4.75 9.45
CA LEU A 104 4.03 -5.99 9.38
C LEU A 104 5.26 -5.84 10.27
N LEU A 105 5.25 -6.48 11.42
CA LEU A 105 6.36 -6.43 12.37
C LEU A 105 7.61 -7.10 11.79
N ILE A 106 8.79 -6.67 12.24
CA ILE A 106 10.08 -7.20 11.77
C ILE A 106 10.21 -8.72 12.00
N GLN A 107 9.68 -9.23 13.11
CA GLN A 107 9.68 -10.65 13.42
C GLN A 107 8.86 -11.45 12.39
N HIS A 108 7.68 -10.98 12.03
CA HIS A 108 6.85 -11.62 11.00
C HIS A 108 7.52 -11.55 9.61
N LEU A 109 8.21 -10.44 9.31
CA LEU A 109 9.01 -10.34 8.09
C LEU A 109 10.15 -11.38 8.08
N GLN A 110 10.88 -11.54 9.19
CA GLN A 110 11.94 -12.53 9.34
C GLN A 110 11.41 -13.96 9.13
N THR A 111 10.30 -14.32 9.79
CA THR A 111 9.67 -15.63 9.63
C THR A 111 9.26 -15.89 8.17
N ALA A 112 8.61 -14.90 7.54
CA ALA A 112 8.19 -15.03 6.15
C ALA A 112 9.38 -15.18 5.18
N VAL A 113 10.46 -14.43 5.40
CA VAL A 113 11.68 -14.54 4.58
C VAL A 113 12.36 -15.89 4.79
N ALA A 114 12.46 -16.39 6.02
CA ALA A 114 13.04 -17.70 6.30
C ALA A 114 12.29 -18.83 5.59
N VAL A 115 10.94 -18.80 5.58
CA VAL A 115 10.12 -19.77 4.83
C VAL A 115 10.45 -19.67 3.33
N LEU A 116 10.49 -18.48 2.75
CA LEU A 116 10.79 -18.29 1.32
C LEU A 116 12.21 -18.74 0.95
N GLU A 117 13.18 -18.56 1.85
CA GLU A 117 14.57 -19.03 1.65
C GLU A 117 14.65 -20.57 1.70
N GLY A 118 13.91 -21.19 2.61
CA GLY A 118 13.77 -22.64 2.68
C GLY A 118 13.14 -23.21 1.41
N GLU A 119 12.04 -22.59 0.94
CA GLU A 119 11.37 -22.98 -0.32
C GLU A 119 12.31 -22.83 -1.52
N ALA A 120 13.07 -21.73 -1.61
CA ALA A 120 14.01 -21.51 -2.69
C ALA A 120 15.14 -22.54 -2.68
N THR A 121 15.65 -22.91 -1.49
CA THR A 121 16.68 -23.94 -1.33
C THR A 121 16.17 -25.32 -1.77
N GLN A 122 14.98 -25.69 -1.33
CA GLN A 122 14.35 -26.96 -1.75
C GLN A 122 14.06 -26.98 -3.25
N ALA A 123 13.57 -25.88 -3.80
CA ALA A 123 13.31 -25.75 -5.24
C ALA A 123 14.59 -25.93 -6.08
N ARG A 124 15.73 -25.35 -5.64
CA ARG A 124 17.03 -25.57 -6.29
C ARG A 124 17.45 -27.05 -6.25
N ALA A 125 17.34 -27.68 -5.09
CA ALA A 125 17.70 -29.10 -4.91
C ALA A 125 16.85 -30.04 -5.78
N ARG A 126 15.60 -29.67 -6.07
CA ARG A 126 14.65 -30.45 -6.89
C ARG A 126 14.62 -30.01 -8.36
N HIS A 127 15.41 -29.03 -8.75
CA HIS A 127 15.35 -28.40 -10.08
C HIS A 127 13.94 -27.88 -10.45
N ASP A 128 13.14 -27.46 -9.44
CA ASP A 128 11.81 -26.89 -9.62
C ASP A 128 11.93 -25.38 -9.88
N LEU A 129 12.13 -25.01 -11.14
CA LEU A 129 12.23 -23.62 -11.57
C LEU A 129 10.97 -22.80 -11.24
N PRO A 130 9.74 -23.28 -11.44
CA PRO A 130 8.51 -22.59 -11.03
C PRO A 130 8.46 -22.21 -9.55
N ALA A 131 8.85 -23.12 -8.66
CA ALA A 131 8.88 -22.87 -7.22
C ALA A 131 9.99 -21.86 -6.87
N LEU A 132 11.16 -21.99 -7.47
CA LEU A 132 12.29 -21.07 -7.28
C LEU A 132 11.96 -19.64 -7.71
N LEU A 133 11.32 -19.47 -8.87
CA LEU A 133 10.84 -18.18 -9.37
C LEU A 133 9.84 -17.53 -8.41
N ARG A 134 8.88 -18.32 -7.89
CA ARG A 134 7.88 -17.82 -6.93
C ARG A 134 8.55 -17.35 -5.63
N ALA A 135 9.39 -18.18 -5.03
CA ALA A 135 10.04 -17.86 -3.76
C ALA A 135 10.98 -16.64 -3.89
N SER A 136 11.76 -16.57 -4.97
CA SER A 136 12.69 -15.45 -5.22
C SER A 136 11.95 -14.14 -5.45
N ARG A 137 10.87 -14.13 -6.27
CA ARG A 137 10.02 -12.96 -6.49
C ARG A 137 9.40 -12.47 -5.19
N ASP A 138 8.81 -13.39 -4.43
CA ASP A 138 8.05 -13.08 -3.24
C ASP A 138 8.97 -12.50 -2.14
N LYS A 139 10.19 -13.05 -2.00
CA LYS A 139 11.23 -12.51 -1.12
C LYS A 139 11.65 -11.10 -1.52
N ALA A 140 11.97 -10.86 -2.79
CA ALA A 140 12.34 -9.54 -3.29
C ALA A 140 11.21 -8.52 -3.08
N LEU A 141 9.97 -8.90 -3.35
CA LEU A 141 8.79 -8.05 -3.16
C LEU A 141 8.61 -7.65 -1.70
N LEU A 142 8.69 -8.61 -0.77
CA LEU A 142 8.59 -8.34 0.67
C LEU A 142 9.67 -7.38 1.14
N LEU A 143 10.93 -7.68 0.83
CA LEU A 143 12.07 -6.92 1.34
C LEU A 143 12.17 -5.52 0.75
N ILE A 144 11.95 -5.36 -0.57
CA ILE A 144 11.94 -4.03 -1.19
C ILE A 144 10.73 -3.23 -0.68
N GLY A 145 9.55 -3.85 -0.60
CA GLY A 145 8.34 -3.22 -0.13
C GLY A 145 8.45 -2.75 1.32
N PHE A 146 9.02 -3.56 2.19
CA PHE A 146 9.23 -3.23 3.59
C PHE A 146 10.29 -2.11 3.75
N TRP A 147 11.53 -2.35 3.32
CA TRP A 147 12.64 -1.43 3.57
C TRP A 147 12.49 -0.08 2.89
N ARG A 148 11.78 -0.01 1.75
CA ARG A 148 11.47 1.27 1.11
C ARG A 148 10.12 1.86 1.53
N GLY A 149 9.31 1.11 2.25
CA GLY A 149 7.98 1.53 2.61
C GLY A 149 7.13 1.89 1.38
N PHE A 150 7.29 1.19 0.26
CA PHE A 150 6.54 1.48 -0.95
C PHE A 150 5.06 1.18 -0.79
N ARG A 151 4.22 1.97 -1.47
CA ARG A 151 2.81 1.60 -1.68
C ARG A 151 2.73 0.46 -2.69
N GLY A 152 1.69 -0.37 -2.60
CA GLY A 152 1.50 -1.49 -3.52
C GLY A 152 1.56 -1.06 -5.00
N ASP A 153 0.98 0.08 -5.34
CA ASP A 153 1.03 0.63 -6.70
C ASP A 153 2.44 1.09 -7.12
N GLU A 154 3.23 1.66 -6.20
CA GLU A 154 4.63 2.05 -6.45
C GLU A 154 5.49 0.79 -6.67
N LEU A 155 5.30 -0.22 -5.83
CA LEU A 155 6.01 -1.50 -5.91
C LEU A 155 5.71 -2.26 -7.21
N ALA A 156 4.43 -2.30 -7.62
CA ALA A 156 4.02 -2.95 -8.86
C ALA A 156 4.59 -2.29 -10.13
N ARG A 157 4.89 -0.99 -10.06
CA ARG A 157 5.40 -0.21 -11.20
C ARG A 157 6.90 -0.08 -11.30
N LEU A 158 7.66 -0.75 -10.44
CA LEU A 158 9.11 -0.77 -10.54
C LEU A 158 9.55 -1.35 -11.89
N GLN A 159 10.51 -0.67 -12.53
CA GLN A 159 11.11 -1.07 -13.81
C GLN A 159 12.60 -1.33 -13.60
N VAL A 160 13.11 -2.36 -14.26
CA VAL A 160 14.53 -2.76 -14.14
C VAL A 160 15.44 -1.62 -14.56
N GLU A 161 15.15 -0.96 -15.68
CA GLU A 161 15.89 0.17 -16.22
C GLU A 161 15.93 1.40 -15.31
N HIS A 162 15.05 1.44 -14.30
CA HIS A 162 15.01 2.50 -13.30
C HIS A 162 15.71 2.12 -11.98
N ILE A 163 16.36 0.96 -11.92
CA ILE A 163 17.03 0.46 -10.72
C ILE A 163 18.51 0.22 -11.01
N GLN A 164 19.34 0.87 -10.21
CA GLN A 164 20.78 0.59 -10.16
C GLN A 164 21.06 -0.08 -8.81
N ALA A 165 21.52 -1.32 -8.83
CA ALA A 165 21.81 -2.12 -7.66
C ALA A 165 23.21 -2.68 -7.70
N GLN A 166 23.92 -2.57 -6.58
CA GLN A 166 25.28 -3.10 -6.41
C GLN A 166 25.36 -3.90 -5.11
N ALA A 167 25.74 -5.16 -5.21
CA ALA A 167 25.91 -6.05 -4.06
C ALA A 167 26.87 -5.43 -3.02
N GLY A 168 26.51 -5.53 -1.75
CA GLY A 168 27.32 -5.00 -0.65
C GLY A 168 27.28 -3.48 -0.47
N VAL A 169 26.75 -2.73 -1.44
CA VAL A 169 26.71 -1.25 -1.41
C VAL A 169 25.29 -0.74 -1.20
N GLY A 170 24.37 -1.02 -2.13
CA GLY A 170 23.00 -0.53 -2.06
C GLY A 170 22.30 -0.54 -3.41
N MET A 171 21.10 0.05 -3.43
CA MET A 171 20.37 0.29 -4.67
C MET A 171 19.75 1.68 -4.70
N THR A 172 19.67 2.24 -5.91
CA THR A 172 18.94 3.46 -6.24
C THR A 172 17.80 3.11 -7.17
N ILE A 173 16.60 3.56 -6.82
CA ILE A 173 15.35 3.28 -7.52
C ILE A 173 14.76 4.61 -7.96
N PHE A 174 14.52 4.79 -9.26
CA PHE A 174 13.82 5.95 -9.78
C PHE A 174 12.35 5.60 -10.03
N LEU A 175 11.46 6.38 -9.43
CA LEU A 175 10.01 6.30 -9.70
C LEU A 175 9.60 7.52 -10.52
N PRO A 176 9.29 7.38 -11.81
CA PRO A 176 8.86 8.50 -12.67
C PRO A 176 7.58 9.18 -12.17
N ARG A 177 6.73 8.43 -11.45
CA ARG A 177 5.47 8.93 -10.89
C ARG A 177 5.20 8.28 -9.53
N SER A 178 4.99 9.09 -8.49
CA SER A 178 4.52 8.62 -7.18
C SER A 178 3.23 9.36 -6.76
N LYS A 179 2.48 8.81 -5.78
CA LYS A 179 1.24 9.45 -5.29
C LYS A 179 1.51 10.82 -4.66
N GLY A 180 2.71 11.04 -4.13
CA GLY A 180 3.15 12.29 -3.52
C GLY A 180 3.75 13.29 -4.50
N ASP A 181 4.08 12.86 -5.72
CA ASP A 181 4.68 13.70 -6.75
C ASP A 181 3.60 14.33 -7.62
N ARG A 182 3.20 15.55 -7.26
CA ARG A 182 2.17 16.31 -7.98
C ARG A 182 2.69 16.94 -9.28
N GLN A 183 4.00 17.17 -9.37
CA GLN A 183 4.64 17.83 -10.52
C GLN A 183 5.15 16.83 -11.56
N ALA A 184 5.03 15.52 -11.27
CA ALA A 184 5.51 14.43 -12.13
C ALA A 184 7.00 14.53 -12.48
N LEU A 185 7.82 15.05 -11.55
CA LEU A 185 9.28 15.16 -11.69
C LEU A 185 10.00 13.83 -11.46
N GLY A 186 9.29 12.84 -10.89
CA GLY A 186 9.87 11.59 -10.44
C GLY A 186 10.61 11.74 -9.11
N VAL A 187 10.85 10.61 -8.45
CA VAL A 187 11.54 10.57 -7.15
C VAL A 187 12.59 9.47 -7.17
N ARG A 188 13.80 9.79 -6.74
CA ARG A 188 14.88 8.81 -6.51
C ARG A 188 14.82 8.34 -5.06
N HIS A 189 14.80 7.03 -4.89
CA HIS A 189 14.83 6.35 -3.59
C HIS A 189 16.12 5.55 -3.46
N ARG A 190 16.73 5.57 -2.28
CA ARG A 190 17.93 4.78 -1.99
C ARG A 190 17.63 3.74 -0.92
N ALA A 191 18.15 2.53 -1.07
CA ALA A 191 18.15 1.52 -0.04
C ALA A 191 19.56 0.96 0.14
N PRO A 192 20.09 0.91 1.37
CA PRO A 192 21.42 0.34 1.63
C PRO A 192 21.39 -1.17 1.46
N ALA A 193 22.54 -1.77 1.22
CA ALA A 193 22.71 -3.19 1.43
C ALA A 193 22.72 -3.47 2.94
N LEU A 194 22.08 -4.57 3.35
CA LEU A 194 21.95 -4.97 4.75
C LEU A 194 22.62 -6.32 4.97
N LYS A 195 23.11 -6.58 6.19
CA LYS A 195 23.70 -7.87 6.57
C LYS A 195 22.65 -9.00 6.56
N VAL A 196 21.43 -8.70 7.00
CA VAL A 196 20.30 -9.62 7.02
C VAL A 196 19.09 -8.94 6.40
N LEU A 197 18.16 -9.72 5.85
CA LEU A 197 16.95 -9.22 5.18
C LEU A 197 17.27 -8.18 4.08
N CYS A 198 18.34 -8.40 3.34
CA CYS A 198 18.87 -7.43 2.38
C CYS A 198 17.98 -7.29 1.14
N PRO A 199 17.38 -6.11 0.89
CA PRO A 199 16.54 -5.88 -0.28
C PRO A 199 17.34 -5.88 -1.58
N VAL A 200 18.61 -5.46 -1.52
CA VAL A 200 19.51 -5.41 -2.70
C VAL A 200 19.84 -6.82 -3.18
N GLN A 201 20.24 -7.70 -2.27
CA GLN A 201 20.54 -9.08 -2.62
C GLN A 201 19.32 -9.83 -3.10
N ALA A 202 18.16 -9.61 -2.46
CA ALA A 202 16.90 -10.21 -2.90
C ALA A 202 16.51 -9.75 -4.31
N TYR A 203 16.70 -8.47 -4.63
CA TYR A 203 16.48 -7.94 -5.96
C TYR A 203 17.40 -8.60 -7.00
N LEU A 204 18.70 -8.61 -6.75
CA LEU A 204 19.69 -9.18 -7.69
C LEU A 204 19.42 -10.68 -7.94
N GLN A 205 19.17 -11.45 -6.89
CA GLN A 205 18.81 -12.86 -7.00
C GLN A 205 17.53 -13.08 -7.81
N TRP A 206 16.50 -12.22 -7.59
CA TRP A 206 15.26 -12.32 -8.34
C TRP A 206 15.48 -12.04 -9.84
N ILE A 207 16.17 -10.96 -10.18
CA ILE A 207 16.42 -10.57 -11.59
C ILE A 207 17.24 -11.65 -12.31
N GLU A 208 18.24 -12.20 -11.64
CA GLU A 208 19.08 -13.28 -12.17
C GLU A 208 18.28 -14.56 -12.44
N VAL A 209 17.55 -15.07 -11.43
CA VAL A 209 16.74 -16.32 -11.55
C VAL A 209 15.64 -16.16 -12.59
N ALA A 210 15.05 -14.97 -12.70
CA ALA A 210 13.97 -14.71 -13.65
C ALA A 210 14.44 -14.31 -15.05
N GLY A 211 15.73 -14.06 -15.26
CA GLY A 211 16.30 -13.62 -16.54
C GLY A 211 15.70 -12.29 -17.04
N ILE A 212 15.40 -11.35 -16.12
CA ILE A 212 14.74 -10.09 -16.48
C ILE A 212 15.79 -9.02 -16.74
N ALA A 213 15.98 -8.64 -18.01
CA ALA A 213 16.90 -7.57 -18.39
C ALA A 213 16.24 -6.18 -18.47
N HIS A 214 14.91 -6.10 -18.69
CA HIS A 214 14.20 -4.83 -18.86
C HIS A 214 12.70 -4.98 -18.52
N GLY A 215 12.03 -3.85 -18.36
CA GLY A 215 10.59 -3.80 -18.08
C GLY A 215 10.23 -4.04 -16.62
N PRO A 216 9.00 -4.47 -16.31
CA PRO A 216 8.53 -4.59 -14.94
C PRO A 216 9.37 -5.56 -14.11
N VAL A 217 9.78 -5.11 -12.90
CA VAL A 217 10.51 -5.95 -11.94
C VAL A 217 9.61 -7.09 -11.45
N PHE A 218 8.40 -6.77 -11.02
CA PHE A 218 7.45 -7.76 -10.51
C PHE A 218 6.41 -8.09 -11.56
N ARG A 219 6.47 -9.31 -12.09
CA ARG A 219 5.59 -9.83 -13.13
C ARG A 219 4.71 -10.94 -12.59
N LYS A 220 3.59 -11.20 -13.28
CA LYS A 220 2.74 -12.34 -13.00
C LYS A 220 3.49 -13.64 -13.34
N LEU A 221 3.41 -14.61 -12.44
CA LEU A 221 3.81 -16.00 -12.68
C LEU A 221 2.53 -16.86 -12.72
N ASP A 222 2.41 -17.69 -13.74
CA ASP A 222 1.35 -18.69 -13.76
C ASP A 222 1.68 -19.91 -12.88
N ARG A 223 0.78 -20.89 -12.84
CA ARG A 223 0.97 -22.10 -12.04
C ARG A 223 2.14 -22.98 -12.53
N TRP A 224 2.51 -22.85 -13.79
CA TRP A 224 3.61 -23.60 -14.40
C TRP A 224 4.96 -22.86 -14.33
N GLY A 225 4.99 -21.65 -13.79
CA GLY A 225 6.19 -20.82 -13.68
C GLY A 225 6.49 -19.94 -14.89
N ASN A 226 5.57 -19.84 -15.84
CA ASN A 226 5.77 -18.93 -16.96
C ASN A 226 5.69 -17.48 -16.49
N LEU A 227 6.73 -16.72 -16.82
CA LEU A 227 6.83 -15.32 -16.46
C LEU A 227 6.12 -14.45 -17.50
N GLY A 228 5.09 -13.73 -17.06
CA GLY A 228 4.37 -12.78 -17.92
C GLY A 228 5.23 -11.57 -18.28
N LYS A 229 4.86 -10.87 -19.36
CA LYS A 229 5.54 -9.62 -19.79
C LYS A 229 5.03 -8.38 -19.04
N GLN A 230 3.83 -8.43 -18.49
CA GLN A 230 3.20 -7.28 -17.84
C GLN A 230 3.50 -7.22 -16.34
N ALA A 231 3.45 -6.01 -15.78
CA ALA A 231 3.57 -5.77 -14.35
C ALA A 231 2.48 -6.53 -13.56
N LEU A 232 2.82 -6.96 -12.36
CA LEU A 232 1.87 -7.51 -11.42
C LEU A 232 0.82 -6.43 -11.05
N ASN A 233 -0.45 -6.78 -11.07
CA ASN A 233 -1.51 -5.86 -10.69
C ASN A 233 -1.40 -5.50 -9.19
N SER A 234 -1.54 -4.23 -8.84
CA SER A 234 -1.47 -3.75 -7.45
C SER A 234 -2.49 -4.44 -6.52
N ASN A 235 -3.67 -4.80 -7.03
CA ASN A 235 -4.66 -5.54 -6.25
C ASN A 235 -4.22 -6.98 -5.96
N SER A 236 -3.45 -7.59 -6.87
CA SER A 236 -2.90 -8.94 -6.67
C SER A 236 -1.79 -8.97 -5.61
N LEU A 237 -1.14 -7.83 -5.31
CA LEU A 237 -0.11 -7.75 -4.27
C LEU A 237 -0.65 -8.06 -2.88
N ILE A 238 -1.89 -7.65 -2.58
CA ILE A 238 -2.51 -7.93 -1.26
C ILE A 238 -2.73 -9.42 -1.09
N ALA A 239 -3.31 -10.08 -2.11
CA ALA A 239 -3.53 -11.51 -2.09
C ALA A 239 -2.21 -12.29 -2.04
N LEU A 240 -1.18 -11.81 -2.73
CA LEU A 240 0.16 -12.39 -2.70
C LEU A 240 0.79 -12.26 -1.32
N LEU A 241 0.79 -11.07 -0.73
CA LEU A 241 1.31 -10.80 0.62
C LEU A 241 0.63 -11.73 1.65
N ARG A 242 -0.70 -11.84 1.61
CA ARG A 242 -1.44 -12.72 2.52
C ARG A 242 -1.03 -14.18 2.37
N ARG A 243 -0.92 -14.69 1.16
CA ARG A 243 -0.47 -16.08 0.92
C ARG A 243 0.95 -16.34 1.43
N ILE A 244 1.85 -15.37 1.33
CA ILE A 244 3.21 -15.47 1.87
C ILE A 244 3.14 -15.60 3.40
N LEU A 245 2.35 -14.72 4.04
CA LEU A 245 2.21 -14.68 5.49
C LEU A 245 1.49 -15.94 6.03
N GLU A 246 0.46 -16.43 5.33
CA GLU A 246 -0.21 -17.70 5.67
C GLU A 246 0.77 -18.88 5.69
N ARG A 247 1.63 -19.01 4.67
CA ARG A 247 2.68 -20.03 4.64
C ARG A 247 3.68 -19.90 5.79
N ALA A 248 3.89 -18.69 6.26
CA ALA A 248 4.74 -18.38 7.41
C ALA A 248 4.04 -18.51 8.77
N GLY A 249 2.78 -18.99 8.81
CA GLY A 249 2.01 -19.09 10.04
C GLY A 249 1.59 -17.77 10.67
N VAL A 250 1.63 -16.66 9.91
CA VAL A 250 1.28 -15.33 10.38
C VAL A 250 -0.20 -15.03 10.02
N PRO A 251 -1.02 -14.45 10.95
CA PRO A 251 -2.43 -14.15 10.69
C PRO A 251 -2.63 -13.19 9.50
N ALA A 252 -2.78 -13.74 8.31
CA ALA A 252 -2.71 -13.00 7.05
C ALA A 252 -3.87 -12.03 6.81
N ALA A 253 -5.07 -12.30 7.36
CA ALA A 253 -6.28 -11.50 7.17
C ALA A 253 -6.11 -10.03 7.64
N LEU A 254 -5.22 -9.79 8.60
CA LEU A 254 -4.95 -8.49 9.18
C LEU A 254 -4.15 -7.56 8.25
N TYR A 255 -3.49 -8.11 7.22
CA TYR A 255 -2.54 -7.36 6.40
C TYR A 255 -3.12 -6.89 5.08
N THR A 256 -2.69 -5.69 4.68
CA THR A 256 -3.12 -4.99 3.48
C THR A 256 -1.92 -4.45 2.70
N GLY A 257 -2.13 -3.82 1.55
CA GLY A 257 -1.06 -3.19 0.78
C GLY A 257 -0.29 -2.07 1.51
N HIS A 258 -0.80 -1.58 2.64
CA HIS A 258 -0.12 -0.58 3.48
C HIS A 258 0.67 -1.18 4.64
N SER A 259 0.54 -2.48 4.90
CA SER A 259 1.16 -3.14 6.06
C SER A 259 2.69 -3.16 6.01
N LEU A 260 3.29 -3.31 4.82
CA LEU A 260 4.74 -3.21 4.63
C LEU A 260 5.25 -1.82 5.02
N ARG A 261 4.58 -0.77 4.51
CA ARG A 261 4.93 0.63 4.79
C ARG A 261 4.76 1.00 6.26
N ARG A 262 3.69 0.52 6.90
CA ARG A 262 3.51 0.68 8.35
C ARG A 262 4.58 -0.07 9.12
N GLY A 263 4.86 -1.32 8.76
CA GLY A 263 5.88 -2.12 9.40
C GLY A 263 7.23 -1.44 9.42
N PHE A 264 7.67 -0.92 8.27
CA PHE A 264 8.91 -0.13 8.20
C PHE A 264 8.84 1.12 9.10
N ALA A 265 7.75 1.88 9.05
CA ALA A 265 7.62 3.09 9.84
C ALA A 265 7.64 2.81 11.36
N THR A 266 6.94 1.76 11.81
CA THR A 266 6.95 1.30 13.18
C THR A 266 8.36 0.85 13.59
N TRP A 267 9.02 0.05 12.75
CA TRP A 267 10.40 -0.38 13.01
C TRP A 267 11.36 0.80 13.10
N ALA A 268 11.32 1.74 12.17
CA ALA A 268 12.20 2.91 12.15
C ALA A 268 11.98 3.80 13.39
N SER A 269 10.73 4.03 13.78
CA SER A 269 10.39 4.78 14.99
C SER A 269 10.95 4.10 16.24
N SER A 270 10.77 2.78 16.38
CA SER A 270 11.32 2.00 17.51
C SER A 270 12.85 1.93 17.53
N ASN A 271 13.51 2.21 16.37
CA ASN A 271 14.97 2.27 16.26
C ASN A 271 15.50 3.72 16.26
N GLY A 272 14.78 4.66 16.81
CA GLY A 272 15.23 6.03 17.06
C GLY A 272 15.34 6.93 15.83
N TRP A 273 14.67 6.59 14.72
CA TRP A 273 14.66 7.47 13.56
C TRP A 273 13.88 8.76 13.87
N GLU A 274 14.51 9.89 13.64
CA GLU A 274 13.83 11.18 13.69
C GLU A 274 12.68 11.26 12.68
N LEU A 275 11.58 11.90 13.06
CA LEU A 275 10.40 12.08 12.21
C LEU A 275 10.74 12.65 10.83
N LYS A 276 11.62 13.67 10.78
CA LYS A 276 12.04 14.32 9.54
C LYS A 276 12.79 13.35 8.62
N ALA A 277 13.70 12.54 9.17
CA ALA A 277 14.44 11.52 8.44
C ALA A 277 13.51 10.44 7.89
N LEU A 278 12.60 9.94 8.73
CA LEU A 278 11.59 8.96 8.34
C LEU A 278 10.68 9.49 7.23
N MET A 279 10.17 10.72 7.37
CA MET A 279 9.34 11.36 6.34
C MET A 279 10.08 11.49 5.01
N SER A 280 11.31 11.96 5.04
CA SER A 280 12.16 12.09 3.85
C SER A 280 12.41 10.75 3.19
N TYR A 281 12.77 9.74 3.98
CA TYR A 281 13.07 8.39 3.49
C TYR A 281 11.84 7.74 2.84
N VAL A 282 10.67 7.77 3.49
CA VAL A 282 9.44 7.15 3.01
C VAL A 282 8.73 8.01 1.95
N GLY A 283 9.11 9.29 1.81
CA GLY A 283 8.50 10.24 0.88
C GLY A 283 7.13 10.74 1.34
N TRP A 284 6.96 11.01 2.65
CA TRP A 284 5.78 11.69 3.18
C TRP A 284 5.97 13.21 3.11
N LYS A 285 4.98 13.89 2.55
CA LYS A 285 4.95 15.36 2.47
C LYS A 285 4.18 16.01 3.63
N ASP A 286 3.39 15.24 4.36
CA ASP A 286 2.52 15.68 5.44
C ASP A 286 2.85 14.96 6.74
N ALA A 287 3.16 15.74 7.78
CA ALA A 287 3.49 15.23 9.11
C ALA A 287 2.32 14.43 9.74
N LYS A 288 1.06 14.85 9.51
CA LYS A 288 -0.12 14.09 9.99
C LYS A 288 -0.16 12.67 9.44
N SER A 289 0.36 12.47 8.23
CA SER A 289 0.48 11.13 7.64
C SER A 289 1.54 10.30 8.32
N ALA A 290 2.66 10.89 8.73
CA ALA A 290 3.75 10.22 9.43
C ALA A 290 3.38 9.91 10.89
N LEU A 291 2.77 10.86 11.60
CA LEU A 291 2.35 10.70 12.99
C LEU A 291 1.35 9.56 13.23
N ARG A 292 0.60 9.16 12.21
CA ARG A 292 -0.28 7.97 12.30
C ARG A 292 0.47 6.66 12.45
N TYR A 293 1.77 6.65 12.22
CA TYR A 293 2.62 5.46 12.27
C TYR A 293 3.57 5.46 13.45
N ILE A 294 3.59 6.54 14.24
CA ILE A 294 4.37 6.66 15.46
C ILE A 294 3.44 6.34 16.61
N ASP A 295 3.74 5.27 17.31
CA ASP A 295 3.02 4.90 18.51
C ASP A 295 3.52 5.75 19.69
N ALA A 296 2.61 6.48 20.32
CA ALA A 296 2.94 7.30 21.48
C ALA A 296 3.38 6.45 22.68
N SER A 297 2.97 5.17 22.75
CA SER A 297 3.36 4.27 23.82
C SER A 297 4.87 4.01 23.87
N VAL A 298 5.55 4.02 22.72
CA VAL A 298 7.02 3.88 22.63
C VAL A 298 7.75 5.05 23.28
N SER A 299 7.08 6.20 23.44
CA SER A 299 7.67 7.40 24.03
C SER A 299 7.83 7.34 25.56
N PHE A 300 7.20 6.38 26.24
CA PHE A 300 7.30 6.20 27.68
C PHE A 300 8.52 5.39 28.12
N GLY A 301 9.25 4.76 27.15
CA GLY A 301 10.45 3.99 27.44
C GLY A 301 10.24 2.92 28.52
N GLU A 302 11.15 2.89 29.49
CA GLU A 302 11.11 1.95 30.62
C GLU A 302 9.92 2.16 31.59
N LEU A 303 9.22 3.29 31.49
CA LEU A 303 8.04 3.57 32.32
C LEU A 303 6.76 2.93 31.73
N ALA A 304 6.79 2.49 30.48
CA ALA A 304 5.66 1.79 29.87
C ALA A 304 5.55 0.38 30.45
N LEU A 305 4.37 0.03 30.97
CA LEU A 305 4.07 -1.37 31.25
C LEU A 305 4.06 -2.13 29.93
N LEU A 306 4.98 -3.09 29.78
CA LEU A 306 5.02 -3.96 28.60
C LEU A 306 3.71 -4.76 28.54
N GLU A 307 2.89 -4.52 27.53
CA GLU A 307 1.72 -5.36 27.28
C GLU A 307 2.18 -6.80 27.02
N GLY A 308 1.84 -7.72 27.95
CA GLY A 308 1.82 -9.17 27.73
C GLY A 308 3.15 -9.91 27.75
N GLY A 309 4.01 -9.66 28.70
CA GLY A 309 4.95 -10.67 29.17
C GLY A 309 4.21 -11.73 30.00
N SER A 310 4.01 -12.92 29.43
CA SER A 310 3.45 -14.09 30.11
C SER A 310 4.14 -14.30 31.46
N THR A 311 3.39 -14.03 32.54
CA THR A 311 3.74 -14.48 33.89
C THR A 311 3.50 -15.99 33.99
N ALA A 312 4.37 -16.78 33.35
CA ALA A 312 4.49 -18.21 33.57
C ALA A 312 5.94 -18.49 33.99
N GLY A 313 6.21 -18.43 35.30
CA GLY A 313 7.49 -18.91 35.81
C GLY A 313 8.10 -18.14 36.98
N LEU A 314 7.32 -17.84 38.03
CA LEU A 314 7.89 -17.46 39.32
C LEU A 314 6.96 -17.89 40.44
N LEU A 315 6.78 -19.19 40.60
CA LEU A 315 6.30 -19.83 41.85
C LEU A 315 6.78 -21.29 41.85
N THR A 316 8.03 -21.53 42.14
CA THR A 316 8.56 -22.70 42.80
C THR A 316 9.98 -22.36 43.23
N ASP A 317 10.13 -21.93 44.45
CA ASP A 317 11.08 -22.48 45.41
C ASP A 317 11.06 -21.62 46.68
N GLN A 318 10.35 -22.10 47.66
CA GLN A 318 10.73 -22.02 49.09
C GLN A 318 9.66 -22.75 49.93
N ALA A 319 9.91 -24.02 50.22
CA ALA A 319 9.69 -24.66 51.48
C ALA A 319 10.36 -26.03 51.49
#